data_e893dfb33e7a8ab4802c203e4c4b442a
#
_entry.id   e893dfb33e7a8ab4802c203e4c4b442a
#
_cell.length_a   1.000
_cell.length_b   1.000
_cell.length_c   1.000
_cell.angle_alpha   90.00
_cell.angle_beta   90.00
_cell.angle_gamma   90.00
#
_symmetry.space_group_name_H-M   'P 1'
#
loop_
_entity.id
_entity.type
_entity.pdbx_description
1 polymer ?
#
loop_
_entity_poly.entity_id
_entity_poly.type
_entity_poly.pdbx_seq_one_letter_code
_entity_poly.pdbx_strand_id
1 'polypeptide(L)'
;ITYNANFTWSTVAETIPMQKQYGQGSRGATVYKEGEDGSKTLSSELAFGAPLDGRLEPSFLGENIAYRYYGDKLKDYFNTGFSQFHTVALGNSNEKGHFRLSLGYNDNKGLFKDETLDKLIVDLNAGRTINKYLSTDSKISLSRMKAENRPMSGLNGEVAQLLLIPGNVRLQDLQTYTTDDQLHRNWFGPDMQYANPY
;
A
#
# COMPACT_ATOMS: atom_id res chain seq x y z
N ILE A 1 -30.27 7.33 22.72
CA ILE A 1 -29.58 7.20 21.41
C ILE A 1 -28.24 7.87 21.52
N THR A 2 -27.19 7.23 21.03
CA THR A 2 -25.82 7.77 21.02
C THR A 2 -25.26 7.64 19.60
N TYR A 3 -24.60 8.68 19.13
CA TYR A 3 -23.82 8.68 17.91
C TYR A 3 -22.38 9.09 18.19
N ASN A 4 -21.43 8.31 17.67
CA ASN A 4 -20.00 8.64 17.72
C ASN A 4 -19.42 8.54 16.32
N ALA A 5 -18.52 9.46 16.00
CA ALA A 5 -17.72 9.43 14.79
C ALA A 5 -16.25 9.66 15.14
N ASN A 6 -15.36 8.97 14.44
CA ASN A 6 -13.92 9.16 14.51
C ASN A 6 -13.36 9.25 13.09
N PHE A 7 -12.48 10.22 12.88
CA PHE A 7 -11.80 10.44 11.60
C PHE A 7 -10.30 10.45 11.87
N THR A 8 -9.56 9.69 11.07
CA THR A 8 -8.11 9.55 11.23
C THR A 8 -7.43 9.71 9.88
N TRP A 9 -6.38 10.52 9.83
CA TRP A 9 -5.47 10.64 8.70
C TRP A 9 -4.13 10.05 9.07
N SER A 10 -3.53 9.29 8.18
CA SER A 10 -2.26 8.62 8.38
C SER A 10 -1.31 8.96 7.23
N THR A 11 -0.08 9.31 7.56
CA THR A 11 1.00 9.58 6.60
C THR A 11 2.25 8.86 7.02
N VAL A 12 3.13 8.55 6.07
CA VAL A 12 4.47 8.04 6.37
C VAL A 12 5.32 9.18 6.92
N ALA A 13 5.76 9.07 8.17
CA ALA A 13 6.56 10.09 8.83
C ALA A 13 8.03 10.01 8.43
N GLU A 14 8.61 8.81 8.45
CA GLU A 14 10.02 8.56 8.14
C GLU A 14 10.15 7.31 7.27
N THR A 15 11.16 7.32 6.40
CA THR A 15 11.51 6.21 5.52
C THR A 15 12.95 5.78 5.76
N ILE A 16 13.30 4.59 5.32
CA ILE A 16 14.67 4.08 5.39
C ILE A 16 15.54 4.93 4.44
N PRO A 17 16.64 5.53 4.93
CA PRO A 17 17.52 6.31 4.08
C PRO A 17 18.18 5.45 3.02
N MET A 18 17.96 5.84 1.76
CA MET A 18 18.53 5.17 0.58
C MET A 18 19.80 5.89 0.12
N GLN A 19 20.73 5.13 -0.48
CA GLN A 19 21.91 5.73 -1.10
C GLN A 19 21.52 6.61 -2.30
N LYS A 20 22.22 7.74 -2.51
CA LYS A 20 21.89 8.77 -3.50
C LYS A 20 23.06 9.10 -4.43
N GLN A 21 24.14 8.32 -4.37
CA GLN A 21 25.39 8.62 -5.07
C GLN A 21 25.54 7.82 -6.36
N TYR A 22 25.02 6.60 -6.39
CA TYR A 22 25.19 5.67 -7.51
C TYR A 22 23.84 5.23 -8.06
N GLY A 23 23.79 5.01 -9.37
CA GLY A 23 22.56 4.54 -10.05
C GLY A 23 22.64 3.09 -10.48
N GLN A 24 21.79 2.73 -11.44
CA GLN A 24 21.74 1.38 -12.01
C GLN A 24 23.10 0.95 -12.57
N GLY A 25 23.47 -0.29 -12.26
CA GLY A 25 24.69 -0.87 -12.72
C GLY A 25 25.44 -1.62 -11.62
N SER A 26 26.65 -2.05 -11.92
CA SER A 26 27.50 -2.75 -10.97
C SER A 26 28.96 -2.36 -11.14
N ARG A 27 29.73 -2.52 -10.06
CA ARG A 27 31.20 -2.26 -10.04
C ARG A 27 31.60 -0.87 -10.54
N GLY A 28 30.77 0.13 -10.31
CA GLY A 28 31.03 1.53 -10.70
C GLY A 28 30.71 1.86 -12.17
N ALA A 29 30.09 0.94 -12.92
CA ALA A 29 29.72 1.14 -14.32
C ALA A 29 28.21 0.94 -14.55
N THR A 30 27.65 1.70 -15.50
CA THR A 30 26.31 1.48 -16.02
C THR A 30 26.25 0.16 -16.79
N VAL A 31 25.13 -0.54 -16.71
CA VAL A 31 24.86 -1.77 -17.44
C VAL A 31 23.69 -1.54 -18.38
N TYR A 32 23.86 -1.98 -19.65
CA TYR A 32 22.86 -1.80 -20.69
C TYR A 32 22.39 -3.13 -21.26
N LYS A 33 21.15 -3.15 -21.71
CA LYS A 33 20.62 -4.14 -22.64
C LYS A 33 20.65 -3.55 -24.05
N GLU A 34 21.05 -4.33 -25.03
CA GLU A 34 20.95 -3.98 -26.44
C GLU A 34 19.64 -4.54 -27.03
N GLY A 35 18.89 -3.70 -27.72
CA GLY A 35 17.75 -4.09 -28.52
C GLY A 35 18.17 -4.66 -29.85
N GLU A 36 17.25 -5.32 -30.56
CA GLU A 36 17.51 -5.89 -31.91
C GLU A 36 17.86 -4.81 -32.97
N ASP A 37 17.41 -3.59 -32.74
CA ASP A 37 17.66 -2.40 -33.56
C ASP A 37 18.98 -1.69 -33.20
N GLY A 38 19.75 -2.23 -32.26
CA GLY A 38 20.98 -1.64 -31.76
C GLY A 38 20.79 -0.52 -30.71
N SER A 39 19.57 -0.25 -30.31
CA SER A 39 19.29 0.67 -29.22
C SER A 39 19.83 0.13 -27.88
N LYS A 40 20.21 1.04 -26.97
CA LYS A 40 20.73 0.67 -25.66
C LYS A 40 19.79 1.26 -24.59
N THR A 41 19.43 0.45 -23.62
CA THR A 41 18.65 0.88 -22.45
C THR A 41 19.35 0.44 -21.18
N LEU A 42 19.27 1.27 -20.11
CA LEU A 42 19.75 0.86 -18.79
C LEU A 42 19.00 -0.38 -18.34
N SER A 43 19.74 -1.39 -17.91
CA SER A 43 19.17 -2.68 -17.49
C SER A 43 19.98 -3.28 -16.36
N SER A 44 19.64 -2.94 -15.13
CA SER A 44 20.26 -3.53 -13.94
C SER A 44 19.34 -3.38 -12.75
N GLU A 45 19.25 -4.42 -11.94
CA GLU A 45 18.58 -4.40 -10.63
C GLU A 45 19.51 -3.92 -9.51
N LEU A 46 20.81 -3.81 -9.78
CA LEU A 46 21.79 -3.34 -8.82
C LEU A 46 21.95 -1.83 -8.89
N ALA A 47 22.10 -1.20 -7.71
CA ALA A 47 22.29 0.24 -7.56
C ALA A 47 23.75 0.60 -7.20
N PHE A 48 24.72 -0.08 -7.82
CA PHE A 48 26.15 0.12 -7.64
C PHE A 48 26.87 0.40 -8.97
N GLY A 49 26.20 1.14 -9.84
CA GLY A 49 26.69 1.58 -11.14
C GLY A 49 27.54 2.85 -11.03
N ALA A 50 27.54 3.64 -12.10
CA ALA A 50 28.26 4.90 -12.16
C ALA A 50 27.66 5.94 -11.18
N PRO A 51 28.43 6.99 -10.81
CA PRO A 51 27.92 8.12 -10.05
C PRO A 51 26.77 8.82 -10.76
N LEU A 52 25.80 9.29 -9.97
CA LEU A 52 24.66 10.08 -10.44
C LEU A 52 25.09 11.52 -10.71
N ASP A 53 25.68 11.78 -11.86
CA ASP A 53 26.29 13.05 -12.27
C ASP A 53 25.37 13.94 -13.13
N GLY A 54 24.18 13.47 -13.44
CA GLY A 54 23.18 14.22 -14.22
C GLY A 54 23.35 14.12 -15.74
N ARG A 55 24.32 13.36 -16.25
CA ARG A 55 24.43 13.12 -17.70
C ARG A 55 23.17 12.48 -18.24
N LEU A 56 22.96 12.59 -19.56
CA LEU A 56 21.82 11.92 -20.19
C LEU A 56 22.16 10.44 -20.40
N GLU A 57 21.25 9.57 -19.97
CA GLU A 57 21.32 8.12 -20.15
C GLU A 57 19.97 7.58 -20.62
N PRO A 58 19.97 6.55 -21.48
CA PRO A 58 18.74 5.91 -21.89
C PRO A 58 18.11 5.17 -20.71
N SER A 59 16.88 5.53 -20.33
CA SER A 59 16.13 4.81 -19.31
C SER A 59 15.82 3.37 -19.78
N PHE A 60 15.28 2.54 -18.89
CA PHE A 60 14.82 1.20 -19.28
C PHE A 60 13.64 1.22 -20.28
N LEU A 61 12.98 2.38 -20.45
CA LEU A 61 11.96 2.62 -21.48
C LEU A 61 12.52 3.18 -22.79
N GLY A 62 13.84 3.41 -22.88
CA GLY A 62 14.49 3.96 -24.07
C GLY A 62 14.55 5.49 -24.15
N GLU A 63 13.86 6.20 -23.27
CA GLU A 63 13.97 7.67 -23.21
C GLU A 63 15.30 8.11 -22.63
N ASN A 64 15.92 9.13 -23.21
CA ASN A 64 17.08 9.78 -22.61
C ASN A 64 16.66 10.67 -21.46
N ILE A 65 17.05 10.31 -20.24
CA ILE A 65 16.76 11.04 -19.00
C ILE A 65 18.06 11.40 -18.28
N ALA A 66 17.99 12.40 -17.40
CA ALA A 66 19.13 12.74 -16.57
C ALA A 66 19.45 11.60 -15.58
N TYR A 67 20.69 11.12 -15.56
CA TYR A 67 21.16 10.08 -14.66
C TYR A 67 21.41 10.67 -13.27
N ARG A 68 20.33 10.83 -12.52
CA ARG A 68 20.30 11.46 -11.20
C ARG A 68 19.38 10.72 -10.24
N TYR A 69 19.44 11.08 -8.98
CA TYR A 69 18.49 10.56 -7.99
C TYR A 69 17.09 11.17 -8.19
N TYR A 70 16.08 10.32 -8.30
CA TYR A 70 14.68 10.69 -8.49
C TYR A 70 13.86 10.37 -7.23
N GLY A 71 14.00 11.18 -6.20
CA GLY A 71 13.14 11.16 -5.02
C GLY A 71 13.21 9.91 -4.13
N ASP A 72 12.54 9.98 -3.01
CA ASP A 72 12.40 8.89 -2.07
C ASP A 72 11.26 7.97 -2.52
N LYS A 73 11.61 6.78 -3.03
CA LYS A 73 10.67 5.82 -3.59
C LYS A 73 9.57 5.42 -2.62
N LEU A 74 9.93 5.22 -1.35
CA LEU A 74 8.96 4.87 -0.31
C LEU A 74 7.98 6.01 -0.07
N LYS A 75 8.50 7.23 0.12
CA LYS A 75 7.68 8.40 0.40
C LYS A 75 6.77 8.76 -0.77
N ASP A 76 7.30 8.64 -2.00
CA ASP A 76 6.58 9.01 -3.23
C ASP A 76 5.52 7.96 -3.63
N TYR A 77 5.66 6.73 -3.13
CA TYR A 77 4.71 5.64 -3.40
C TYR A 77 3.49 5.68 -2.50
N PHE A 78 3.68 5.98 -1.22
CA PHE A 78 2.59 5.91 -0.26
C PHE A 78 1.60 7.05 -0.41
N ASN A 79 0.32 6.73 -0.24
CA ASN A 79 -0.76 7.68 -0.15
C ASN A 79 -0.91 8.23 1.28
N THR A 80 -1.73 9.24 1.44
CA THR A 80 -2.30 9.58 2.74
C THR A 80 -3.48 8.66 3.02
N GLY A 81 -3.36 7.85 4.06
CA GLY A 81 -4.45 7.01 4.53
C GLY A 81 -5.53 7.84 5.20
N PHE A 82 -6.77 7.40 5.04
CA PHE A 82 -7.94 8.01 5.69
C PHE A 82 -8.86 6.92 6.24
N SER A 83 -9.24 7.05 7.48
CA SER A 83 -10.18 6.14 8.14
C SER A 83 -11.31 6.93 8.79
N GLN A 84 -12.51 6.44 8.62
CA GLN A 84 -13.69 6.95 9.31
C GLN A 84 -14.44 5.80 9.98
N PHE A 85 -14.80 6.00 11.23
CA PHE A 85 -15.58 5.05 12.00
C PHE A 85 -16.81 5.74 12.58
N HIS A 86 -17.97 5.19 12.29
CA HIS A 86 -19.26 5.68 12.75
C HIS A 86 -19.96 4.62 13.59
N THR A 87 -20.51 5.01 14.72
CA THR A 87 -21.32 4.13 15.57
C THR A 87 -22.61 4.82 15.98
N VAL A 88 -23.73 4.16 15.75
CA VAL A 88 -25.03 4.53 16.28
C VAL A 88 -25.45 3.48 17.29
N ALA A 89 -25.86 3.86 18.47
CA ALA A 89 -26.37 2.96 19.47
C ALA A 89 -27.72 3.43 20.02
N LEU A 90 -28.65 2.50 20.14
CA LEU A 90 -29.95 2.66 20.75
C LEU A 90 -30.04 1.68 21.92
N GLY A 91 -30.47 2.13 23.10
CA GLY A 91 -30.64 1.26 24.23
C GLY A 91 -31.58 1.85 25.26
N ASN A 92 -32.08 0.97 26.07
CA ASN A 92 -32.90 1.27 27.26
C ASN A 92 -32.64 0.25 28.35
N SER A 93 -32.77 0.65 29.61
CA SER A 93 -32.62 -0.20 30.79
C SER A 93 -33.61 0.19 31.84
N ASN A 94 -34.20 -0.81 32.52
CA ASN A 94 -35.06 -0.65 33.69
C ASN A 94 -34.85 -1.81 34.68
N GLU A 95 -35.58 -1.85 35.76
CA GLU A 95 -35.44 -2.87 36.80
C GLU A 95 -35.71 -4.32 36.29
N LYS A 96 -36.42 -4.49 35.18
CA LYS A 96 -36.82 -5.79 34.64
C LYS A 96 -35.91 -6.26 33.52
N GLY A 97 -35.06 -5.39 32.95
CA GLY A 97 -34.17 -5.77 31.91
C GLY A 97 -33.56 -4.60 31.16
N HIS A 98 -32.76 -4.94 30.19
CA HIS A 98 -32.07 -3.98 29.34
C HIS A 98 -32.02 -4.47 27.91
N PHE A 99 -31.85 -3.54 26.98
CA PHE A 99 -31.41 -3.85 25.60
C PHE A 99 -30.47 -2.74 25.07
N ARG A 100 -29.58 -3.12 24.24
CA ARG A 100 -28.72 -2.22 23.45
C ARG A 100 -28.53 -2.80 22.07
N LEU A 101 -28.90 -2.05 21.06
CA LEU A 101 -28.58 -2.31 19.66
C LEU A 101 -27.57 -1.26 19.23
N SER A 102 -26.45 -1.69 18.63
CA SER A 102 -25.49 -0.78 18.03
C SER A 102 -25.14 -1.20 16.60
N LEU A 103 -24.94 -0.20 15.75
CA LEU A 103 -24.49 -0.32 14.37
C LEU A 103 -23.17 0.43 14.26
N GLY A 104 -22.13 -0.27 13.82
CA GLY A 104 -20.81 0.32 13.55
C GLY A 104 -20.47 0.17 12.09
N TYR A 105 -19.97 1.23 11.47
CA TYR A 105 -19.42 1.23 10.12
C TYR A 105 -18.03 1.82 10.12
N ASN A 106 -17.07 1.08 9.57
CA ASN A 106 -15.70 1.52 9.38
C ASN A 106 -15.39 1.49 7.87
N ASP A 107 -14.92 2.61 7.37
CA ASP A 107 -14.38 2.77 6.02
C ASP A 107 -12.93 3.23 6.17
N ASN A 108 -12.00 2.45 5.65
CA ASN A 108 -10.57 2.71 5.76
C ASN A 108 -9.91 2.62 4.39
N LYS A 109 -9.23 3.70 4.02
CA LYS A 109 -8.29 3.75 2.89
C LYS A 109 -6.88 3.74 3.48
N GLY A 110 -6.11 2.70 3.12
CA GLY A 110 -4.76 2.48 3.63
C GLY A 110 -3.72 3.42 3.02
N LEU A 111 -2.47 3.19 3.39
CA LEU A 111 -1.31 3.90 2.85
C LEU A 111 -0.89 3.38 1.49
N PHE A 112 -1.16 2.12 1.20
CA PHE A 112 -0.85 1.50 -0.09
C PHE A 112 -1.88 1.91 -1.15
N LYS A 113 -1.46 1.85 -2.40
CA LYS A 113 -2.33 2.20 -3.51
C LYS A 113 -3.56 1.29 -3.52
N ASP A 114 -4.74 1.90 -3.62
CA ASP A 114 -6.05 1.22 -3.70
C ASP A 114 -6.36 0.25 -2.55
N GLU A 115 -5.58 0.29 -1.45
CA GLU A 115 -5.85 -0.48 -0.25
C GLU A 115 -7.11 0.04 0.44
N THR A 116 -8.12 -0.83 0.58
CA THR A 116 -9.36 -0.50 1.27
C THR A 116 -9.80 -1.59 2.25
N LEU A 117 -10.49 -1.18 3.30
CA LEU A 117 -11.13 -2.07 4.25
C LEU A 117 -12.44 -1.46 4.75
N ASP A 118 -13.54 -2.11 4.38
CA ASP A 118 -14.88 -1.79 4.84
C ASP A 118 -15.33 -2.80 5.88
N LYS A 119 -15.88 -2.33 7.00
CA LYS A 119 -16.42 -3.20 8.04
C LYS A 119 -17.74 -2.68 8.57
N LEU A 120 -18.75 -3.52 8.52
CA LEU A 120 -20.05 -3.31 9.16
C LEU A 120 -20.16 -4.23 10.38
N ILE A 121 -20.61 -3.69 11.50
CA ILE A 121 -20.81 -4.41 12.75
C ILE A 121 -22.22 -4.13 13.24
N VAL A 122 -22.91 -5.17 13.66
CA VAL A 122 -24.22 -5.10 14.31
C VAL A 122 -24.13 -5.85 15.62
N ASP A 123 -24.32 -5.16 16.73
CA ASP A 123 -24.33 -5.76 18.06
C ASP A 123 -25.69 -5.57 18.72
N LEU A 124 -26.26 -6.66 19.21
CA LEU A 124 -27.43 -6.67 20.06
C LEU A 124 -27.05 -7.29 21.40
N ASN A 125 -27.33 -6.56 22.47
CA ASN A 125 -27.25 -7.06 23.84
C ASN A 125 -28.64 -6.84 24.48
N ALA A 126 -29.25 -7.90 25.00
CA ALA A 126 -30.54 -7.84 25.65
C ALA A 126 -30.60 -8.82 26.81
N GLY A 127 -31.03 -8.33 27.97
CA GLY A 127 -31.21 -9.14 29.16
C GLY A 127 -32.55 -8.86 29.82
N ARG A 128 -33.14 -9.87 30.47
CA ARG A 128 -34.38 -9.76 31.18
C ARG A 128 -34.42 -10.65 32.43
N THR A 129 -34.88 -10.09 33.52
CA THR A 129 -35.28 -10.86 34.68
C THR A 129 -36.73 -11.34 34.51
N ILE A 130 -36.90 -12.66 34.36
CA ILE A 130 -38.18 -13.29 34.14
C ILE A 130 -38.92 -13.44 35.48
N ASN A 131 -38.23 -13.91 36.51
CA ASN A 131 -38.71 -14.01 37.87
C ASN A 131 -37.53 -14.04 38.86
N LYS A 132 -37.80 -14.25 40.15
CA LYS A 132 -36.76 -14.25 41.20
C LYS A 132 -35.72 -15.36 41.10
N TYR A 133 -35.95 -16.36 40.26
CA TYR A 133 -35.05 -17.52 40.05
C TYR A 133 -34.44 -17.56 38.66
N LEU A 134 -34.97 -16.78 37.71
CA LEU A 134 -34.55 -16.90 36.30
C LEU A 134 -34.31 -15.52 35.69
N SER A 135 -33.12 -15.33 35.20
CA SER A 135 -32.78 -14.18 34.34
C SER A 135 -32.10 -14.72 33.06
N THR A 136 -32.24 -13.97 32.01
CA THR A 136 -31.55 -14.26 30.70
C THR A 136 -30.74 -13.05 30.32
N ASP A 137 -29.57 -13.32 29.73
CA ASP A 137 -28.73 -12.33 29.06
C ASP A 137 -28.26 -12.91 27.72
N SER A 138 -28.41 -12.15 26.65
CA SER A 138 -28.11 -12.59 25.30
C SER A 138 -27.29 -11.53 24.57
N LYS A 139 -26.20 -11.94 23.95
CA LYS A 139 -25.39 -11.09 23.08
C LYS A 139 -25.28 -11.73 21.71
N ILE A 140 -25.66 -10.96 20.68
CA ILE A 140 -25.51 -11.34 19.27
C ILE A 140 -24.63 -10.29 18.63
N SER A 141 -23.57 -10.74 17.96
CA SER A 141 -22.68 -9.88 17.18
C SER A 141 -22.54 -10.42 15.77
N LEU A 142 -22.86 -9.60 14.79
CA LEU A 142 -22.72 -9.90 13.38
C LEU A 142 -21.73 -8.91 12.77
N SER A 143 -20.79 -9.40 11.99
CA SER A 143 -19.87 -8.52 11.27
C SER A 143 -19.68 -8.99 9.84
N ARG A 144 -19.55 -8.01 8.93
CA ARG A 144 -19.13 -8.21 7.55
C ARG A 144 -17.93 -7.33 7.29
N MET A 145 -16.87 -7.92 6.75
CA MET A 145 -15.65 -7.22 6.38
C MET A 145 -15.32 -7.48 4.91
N LYS A 146 -14.95 -6.42 4.20
CA LYS A 146 -14.42 -6.48 2.84
C LYS A 146 -13.07 -5.78 2.85
N ALA A 147 -12.04 -6.45 2.38
CA ALA A 147 -10.71 -5.89 2.24
C ALA A 147 -10.22 -6.12 0.81
N GLU A 148 -9.67 -5.10 0.18
CA GLU A 148 -9.14 -5.15 -1.19
C GLU A 148 -7.70 -4.62 -1.20
N ASN A 149 -6.89 -5.13 -2.11
CA ASN A 149 -5.50 -4.71 -2.36
C ASN A 149 -4.64 -4.65 -1.09
N ARG A 150 -4.73 -5.69 -0.27
CA ARG A 150 -3.90 -5.77 0.95
C ARG A 150 -2.44 -5.97 0.57
N PRO A 151 -1.52 -5.19 1.15
CA PRO A 151 -0.11 -5.29 0.84
C PRO A 151 0.43 -6.69 1.17
N MET A 152 1.30 -7.17 0.32
CA MET A 152 2.02 -8.41 0.56
C MET A 152 3.26 -8.16 1.43
N SER A 153 3.66 -9.16 2.18
CA SER A 153 4.88 -9.17 2.96
C SER A 153 5.98 -10.01 2.29
N GLY A 154 7.23 -9.81 2.74
CA GLY A 154 8.40 -10.53 2.20
C GLY A 154 9.00 -9.88 0.97
N LEU A 155 9.86 -10.62 0.25
CA LEU A 155 10.62 -10.08 -0.90
C LEU A 155 9.74 -9.68 -2.09
N ASN A 156 8.57 -10.28 -2.24
CA ASN A 156 7.61 -9.95 -3.29
C ASN A 156 6.61 -8.86 -2.86
N GLY A 157 6.73 -8.35 -1.63
CA GLY A 157 5.88 -7.27 -1.14
C GLY A 157 6.32 -5.91 -1.66
N GLU A 158 5.39 -4.98 -1.76
CA GLU A 158 5.56 -3.65 -2.34
C GLU A 158 6.72 -2.87 -1.67
N VAL A 159 6.84 -2.95 -0.34
CA VAL A 159 7.91 -2.26 0.39
C VAL A 159 9.29 -2.79 0.01
N ALA A 160 9.45 -4.11 -0.08
CA ALA A 160 10.72 -4.72 -0.46
C ALA A 160 11.10 -4.34 -1.90
N GLN A 161 10.12 -4.35 -2.81
CA GLN A 161 10.32 -3.94 -4.19
C GLN A 161 10.75 -2.48 -4.30
N LEU A 162 10.11 -1.57 -3.56
CA LEU A 162 10.47 -0.15 -3.52
C LEU A 162 11.90 0.08 -3.02
N LEU A 163 12.37 -0.72 -2.04
CA LEU A 163 13.73 -0.64 -1.53
C LEU A 163 14.79 -1.12 -2.54
N LEU A 164 14.39 -1.97 -3.48
CA LEU A 164 15.29 -2.49 -4.52
C LEU A 164 15.39 -1.58 -5.74
N ILE A 165 14.51 -0.59 -5.89
CA ILE A 165 14.53 0.33 -7.04
C ILE A 165 15.76 1.24 -6.96
N PRO A 166 16.65 1.22 -7.97
CA PRO A 166 17.80 2.12 -8.04
C PRO A 166 17.40 3.59 -8.08
N GLY A 167 18.25 4.46 -7.53
CA GLY A 167 17.97 5.89 -7.37
C GLY A 167 17.60 6.63 -8.65
N ASN A 168 18.17 6.23 -9.81
CA ASN A 168 17.91 6.84 -11.11
C ASN A 168 16.65 6.34 -11.83
N VAL A 169 15.97 5.33 -11.32
CA VAL A 169 14.69 4.86 -11.88
C VAL A 169 13.59 5.78 -11.39
N ARG A 170 12.78 6.32 -12.28
CA ARG A 170 11.61 7.14 -11.94
C ARG A 170 10.46 6.22 -11.53
N LEU A 171 9.85 6.49 -10.39
CA LEU A 171 8.74 5.67 -9.90
C LEU A 171 7.52 5.72 -10.84
N GLN A 172 7.28 6.87 -11.47
CA GLN A 172 6.22 7.04 -12.46
C GLN A 172 6.33 6.10 -13.67
N ASP A 173 7.55 5.72 -14.06
CA ASP A 173 7.78 4.82 -15.21
C ASP A 173 7.35 3.38 -14.91
N LEU A 174 7.20 3.04 -13.62
CA LEU A 174 6.70 1.74 -13.16
C LEU A 174 5.19 1.70 -12.98
N GLN A 175 4.50 2.84 -13.02
CA GLN A 175 3.03 2.89 -12.87
C GLN A 175 2.31 2.18 -14.01
N THR A 176 2.89 2.20 -15.22
CA THR A 176 2.46 1.32 -16.29
C THR A 176 3.14 -0.03 -16.11
N TYR A 177 2.49 -0.92 -15.36
CA TYR A 177 3.10 -2.19 -14.93
C TYR A 177 3.13 -3.28 -16.01
N THR A 178 2.45 -3.07 -17.13
CA THR A 178 2.48 -3.97 -18.30
C THR A 178 3.15 -3.31 -19.50
N THR A 179 3.78 -4.12 -20.34
CA THR A 179 4.25 -3.70 -21.64
C THR A 179 3.09 -3.51 -22.63
N ASP A 180 3.33 -2.89 -23.79
CA ASP A 180 2.30 -2.63 -24.81
C ASP A 180 1.58 -3.88 -25.28
N ASP A 181 2.25 -5.04 -25.28
CA ASP A 181 1.66 -6.35 -25.58
C ASP A 181 0.82 -6.94 -24.44
N GLN A 182 0.83 -6.30 -23.27
CA GLN A 182 0.17 -6.75 -22.02
C GLN A 182 0.59 -8.14 -21.52
N LEU A 183 1.64 -8.72 -22.11
CA LEU A 183 2.13 -10.06 -21.77
C LEU A 183 3.25 -10.01 -20.73
N HIS A 184 4.02 -8.91 -20.71
CA HIS A 184 5.17 -8.76 -19.84
C HIS A 184 4.97 -7.63 -18.82
N ARG A 185 5.57 -7.78 -17.65
CA ARG A 185 5.63 -6.71 -16.67
C ARG A 185 6.72 -5.71 -17.04
N ASN A 186 6.41 -4.44 -16.90
CA ASN A 186 7.39 -3.38 -17.11
C ASN A 186 8.38 -3.37 -15.93
N TRP A 187 9.67 -3.53 -16.23
CA TRP A 187 10.71 -3.65 -15.23
C TRP A 187 12.03 -3.07 -15.72
N PHE A 188 12.82 -2.55 -14.79
CA PHE A 188 14.08 -1.84 -15.08
C PHE A 188 15.34 -2.74 -15.10
N GLY A 189 15.20 -4.03 -14.86
CA GLY A 189 16.31 -4.99 -14.79
C GLY A 189 16.21 -6.11 -15.83
N PRO A 190 17.28 -6.94 -15.98
CA PRO A 190 17.32 -8.03 -16.94
C PRO A 190 16.43 -9.21 -16.56
N ASP A 191 16.26 -9.44 -15.26
CA ASP A 191 15.53 -10.58 -14.73
C ASP A 191 14.27 -10.10 -13.99
N MET A 192 13.13 -10.67 -14.33
CA MET A 192 11.87 -10.40 -13.62
C MET A 192 11.77 -11.21 -12.32
N GLN A 193 12.84 -11.25 -11.52
CA GLN A 193 12.83 -11.93 -10.22
C GLN A 193 11.96 -11.21 -9.18
N TYR A 194 11.74 -9.93 -9.40
CA TYR A 194 11.02 -9.06 -8.49
C TYR A 194 9.72 -8.56 -9.15
N ALA A 195 8.72 -8.32 -8.33
CA ALA A 195 7.46 -7.77 -8.79
C ALA A 195 7.55 -6.24 -8.92
N ASN A 196 6.87 -5.66 -9.90
CA ASN A 196 6.63 -4.24 -9.95
C ASN A 196 5.72 -3.87 -8.75
N PRO A 197 5.99 -2.80 -7.97
CA PRO A 197 5.19 -2.44 -6.80
C PRO A 197 3.77 -1.90 -7.11
N TYR A 198 3.44 -1.73 -8.40
CA TYR A 198 2.11 -1.29 -8.87
C TYR A 198 1.22 -2.43 -9.36
#